data_0a38db2f917272dc5ec283af3462dfa6
#
_entry.id   0a38db2f917272dc5ec283af3462dfa6
#
_cell.length_a   1.000
_cell.length_b   1.000
_cell.length_c   1.000
_cell.angle_alpha   90.00
_cell.angle_beta   90.00
_cell.angle_gamma   90.00
#
_symmetry.space_group_name_H-M   'P 1'
#
loop_
_entity.id
_entity.type
_entity.pdbx_description
1 polymer ?
#
loop_
_entity_poly.entity_id
_entity_poly.type
_entity_poly.pdbx_seq_one_letter_code
_entity_poly.pdbx_strand_id
1 'polypeptide(L)'
;MDIFSNFSDLFISVWSKGIRGVDIFQILIGIGIFFIFLIFRGIISKVIIKRLEAISKRTTNKLDDTFVHAMEGPARFLPIVLGFFIASYYMSFADDGRAIVDTINRTLITILIFWVIHQIIEPISYILSGLDKMLTRELVGWIIKSLKILIFILGLAAVLELWGIKIGPIIAGLGLFGVAVALGAQDLFK
;
A
#
# COMPACT_ATOMS: atom_id res chain seq x y z
N MET A 1 0.39 -3.15 -52.47
CA MET A 1 1.81 -3.29 -52.05
C MET A 1 2.15 -2.43 -50.85
N ASP A 2 1.22 -1.57 -50.45
CA ASP A 2 1.48 -0.50 -49.45
C ASP A 2 1.21 -0.86 -47.99
N ILE A 3 0.52 -1.98 -47.70
CA ILE A 3 0.21 -2.37 -46.31
C ILE A 3 1.45 -2.96 -45.63
N PHE A 4 2.24 -3.74 -46.37
CA PHE A 4 3.47 -4.35 -45.83
C PHE A 4 4.59 -3.33 -45.62
N SER A 5 4.75 -2.35 -46.53
CA SER A 5 5.71 -1.27 -46.36
C SER A 5 5.33 -0.36 -45.19
N ASN A 6 4.05 0.04 -45.09
CA ASN A 6 3.55 0.82 -43.96
C ASN A 6 3.69 0.08 -42.61
N PHE A 7 3.51 -1.25 -42.61
CA PHE A 7 3.72 -2.05 -41.39
C PHE A 7 5.20 -2.14 -41.04
N SER A 8 6.08 -2.35 -42.01
CA SER A 8 7.53 -2.39 -41.78
C SER A 8 8.06 -1.03 -41.30
N ASP A 9 7.58 0.07 -41.88
CA ASP A 9 7.98 1.42 -41.50
C ASP A 9 7.47 1.78 -40.10
N LEU A 10 6.23 1.40 -39.76
CA LEU A 10 5.70 1.51 -38.39
C LEU A 10 6.49 0.66 -37.40
N PHE A 11 6.79 -0.59 -37.77
CA PHE A 11 7.57 -1.48 -36.92
C PHE A 11 8.99 -0.94 -36.68
N ILE A 12 9.67 -0.48 -37.73
CA ILE A 12 11.01 0.13 -37.63
C ILE A 12 10.95 1.44 -36.82
N SER A 13 9.93 2.26 -37.04
CA SER A 13 9.79 3.54 -36.31
C SER A 13 9.50 3.34 -34.84
N VAL A 14 8.66 2.36 -34.47
CA VAL A 14 8.40 1.97 -33.08
C VAL A 14 9.64 1.33 -32.46
N TRP A 15 10.36 0.50 -33.21
CA TRP A 15 11.58 -0.14 -32.70
C TRP A 15 12.72 0.85 -32.49
N SER A 16 12.88 1.84 -33.39
CA SER A 16 13.96 2.83 -33.30
C SER A 16 13.65 4.05 -32.44
N LYS A 17 12.36 4.46 -32.33
CA LYS A 17 11.95 5.64 -31.57
C LYS A 17 11.35 5.29 -30.20
N GLY A 18 11.11 4.00 -29.94
CA GLY A 18 10.46 3.55 -28.71
C GLY A 18 8.97 3.89 -28.63
N ILE A 19 8.32 3.50 -27.54
CA ILE A 19 6.93 3.82 -27.26
C ILE A 19 6.92 5.02 -26.31
N ARG A 20 6.37 6.15 -26.73
CA ARG A 20 6.31 7.40 -25.94
C ARG A 20 7.68 7.86 -25.42
N GLY A 21 8.74 7.73 -26.22
CA GLY A 21 10.09 8.17 -25.87
C GLY A 21 10.88 7.21 -24.96
N VAL A 22 10.37 6.00 -24.71
CA VAL A 22 11.09 4.95 -23.99
C VAL A 22 11.60 3.94 -24.99
N ASP A 23 12.87 3.59 -24.92
CA ASP A 23 13.47 2.54 -25.76
C ASP A 23 12.81 1.18 -25.42
N ILE A 24 12.42 0.44 -26.48
CA ILE A 24 11.80 -0.90 -26.33
C ILE A 24 12.69 -1.83 -25.49
N PHE A 25 14.00 -1.71 -25.64
CA PHE A 25 14.94 -2.50 -24.85
C PHE A 25 14.87 -2.18 -23.36
N GLN A 26 14.70 -0.91 -22.98
CA GLN A 26 14.49 -0.49 -21.60
C GLN A 26 13.16 -1.02 -21.04
N ILE A 27 12.11 -1.04 -21.86
CA ILE A 27 10.80 -1.61 -21.46
C ILE A 27 10.95 -3.10 -21.17
N LEU A 28 11.61 -3.85 -22.05
CA LEU A 28 11.82 -5.29 -21.87
C LEU A 28 12.64 -5.60 -20.61
N ILE A 29 13.71 -4.84 -20.36
CA ILE A 29 14.51 -4.99 -19.15
C ILE A 29 13.71 -4.63 -17.92
N GLY A 30 12.96 -3.52 -17.93
CA GLY A 30 12.11 -3.12 -16.82
C GLY A 30 11.05 -4.16 -16.47
N ILE A 31 10.37 -4.70 -17.48
CA ILE A 31 9.44 -5.82 -17.32
C ILE A 31 10.17 -7.04 -16.73
N GLY A 32 11.35 -7.38 -17.25
CA GLY A 32 12.18 -8.47 -16.75
C GLY A 32 12.53 -8.29 -15.25
N ILE A 33 12.97 -7.10 -14.86
CA ILE A 33 13.24 -6.75 -13.45
C ILE A 33 11.98 -6.96 -12.59
N PHE A 34 10.83 -6.46 -13.03
CA PHE A 34 9.58 -6.61 -12.28
C PHE A 34 9.21 -8.09 -12.10
N PHE A 35 9.31 -8.90 -13.17
CA PHE A 35 9.04 -10.33 -13.10
C PHE A 35 10.01 -11.09 -12.19
N ILE A 36 11.28 -10.71 -12.16
CA ILE A 36 12.26 -11.28 -11.22
C ILE A 36 11.78 -11.06 -9.78
N PHE A 37 11.42 -9.82 -9.41
CA PHE A 37 10.90 -9.52 -8.08
C PHE A 37 9.60 -10.28 -7.78
N LEU A 38 8.73 -10.44 -8.77
CA LEU A 38 7.46 -11.15 -8.63
C LEU A 38 7.67 -12.66 -8.41
N ILE A 39 8.62 -13.29 -9.11
CA ILE A 39 8.99 -14.70 -8.92
C ILE A 39 9.64 -14.90 -7.55
N PHE A 40 10.57 -14.03 -7.19
CA PHE A 40 11.33 -14.12 -5.93
C PHE A 40 10.57 -13.56 -4.71
N ARG A 41 9.35 -13.02 -4.89
CA ARG A 41 8.55 -12.43 -3.79
C ARG A 41 8.42 -13.35 -2.57
N GLY A 42 8.26 -14.65 -2.79
CA GLY A 42 8.13 -15.63 -1.72
C GLY A 42 9.42 -15.84 -0.93
N ILE A 43 10.58 -15.79 -1.59
CA ILE A 43 11.88 -15.92 -0.95
C ILE A 43 12.19 -14.65 -0.16
N ILE A 44 12.02 -13.48 -0.76
CA ILE A 44 12.25 -12.17 -0.12
C ILE A 44 11.36 -12.03 1.11
N SER A 45 10.06 -12.34 0.98
CA SER A 45 9.11 -12.32 2.09
C SER A 45 9.55 -13.24 3.23
N LYS A 46 9.96 -14.48 2.94
CA LYS A 46 10.45 -15.41 3.96
C LYS A 46 11.69 -14.90 4.69
N VAL A 47 12.60 -14.23 3.97
CA VAL A 47 13.79 -13.62 4.58
C VAL A 47 13.39 -12.50 5.53
N ILE A 48 12.45 -11.63 5.10
CA ILE A 48 11.95 -10.52 5.93
C ILE A 48 11.30 -11.08 7.20
N ILE A 49 10.37 -12.04 7.06
CA ILE A 49 9.67 -12.66 8.19
C ILE A 49 10.65 -13.34 9.15
N LYS A 50 11.62 -14.13 8.64
CA LYS A 50 12.66 -14.73 9.50
C LYS A 50 13.48 -13.68 10.26
N ARG A 51 13.75 -12.52 9.66
CA ARG A 51 14.43 -11.42 10.36
C ARG A 51 13.55 -10.81 11.46
N LEU A 52 12.25 -10.63 11.19
CA LEU A 52 11.29 -10.17 12.18
C LEU A 52 11.16 -11.18 13.33
N GLU A 53 11.03 -12.48 13.04
CA GLU A 53 11.05 -13.54 14.06
C GLU A 53 12.32 -13.56 14.90
N ALA A 54 13.49 -13.35 14.29
CA ALA A 54 14.75 -13.31 15.01
C ALA A 54 14.87 -12.12 15.98
N ILE A 55 14.23 -10.99 15.64
CA ILE A 55 14.14 -9.81 16.52
C ILE A 55 13.12 -10.08 17.63
N SER A 56 11.99 -10.66 17.29
CA SER A 56 10.89 -11.02 18.17
C SER A 56 11.33 -12.02 19.24
N LYS A 57 12.05 -13.07 18.89
CA LYS A 57 12.56 -14.11 19.84
C LYS A 57 13.46 -13.58 20.96
N ARG A 58 13.89 -12.31 20.88
CA ARG A 58 14.62 -11.67 21.98
C ARG A 58 13.71 -11.15 23.10
N THR A 59 12.40 -11.14 22.87
CA THR A 59 11.37 -10.70 23.81
C THR A 59 10.43 -11.86 24.06
N THR A 60 10.18 -12.25 25.31
CA THR A 60 9.44 -13.47 25.70
C THR A 60 7.92 -13.24 25.75
N ASN A 61 7.32 -12.57 24.77
CA ASN A 61 5.89 -12.24 24.80
C ASN A 61 5.12 -12.87 23.61
N LYS A 62 3.91 -13.38 23.90
CA LYS A 62 2.95 -13.86 22.87
C LYS A 62 2.57 -12.80 21.82
N LEU A 63 2.86 -11.53 22.11
CA LEU A 63 2.69 -10.40 21.19
C LEU A 63 3.55 -10.55 19.93
N ASP A 64 4.70 -11.18 20.07
CA ASP A 64 5.70 -11.29 19.01
C ASP A 64 5.23 -12.18 17.88
N ASP A 65 4.60 -13.32 18.17
CA ASP A 65 4.07 -14.23 17.15
C ASP A 65 2.92 -13.58 16.38
N THR A 66 2.03 -12.85 17.09
CA THR A 66 0.90 -12.15 16.45
C THR A 66 1.38 -11.02 15.56
N PHE A 67 2.41 -10.29 15.98
CA PHE A 67 3.02 -9.23 15.17
C PHE A 67 3.67 -9.78 13.91
N VAL A 68 4.45 -10.85 14.02
CA VAL A 68 5.09 -11.50 12.86
C VAL A 68 4.04 -12.00 11.88
N HIS A 69 3.00 -12.64 12.37
CA HIS A 69 1.91 -13.15 11.52
C HIS A 69 1.14 -11.99 10.83
N ALA A 70 0.88 -10.91 11.55
CA ALA A 70 0.26 -9.71 10.98
C ALA A 70 1.09 -9.09 9.84
N MET A 71 2.43 -9.19 9.92
CA MET A 71 3.35 -8.65 8.91
C MET A 71 3.51 -9.54 7.67
N GLU A 72 3.02 -10.78 7.64
CA GLU A 72 3.16 -11.66 6.48
C GLU A 72 2.56 -11.07 5.19
N GLY A 73 1.39 -10.46 5.27
CA GLY A 73 0.72 -9.81 4.14
C GLY A 73 1.56 -8.68 3.53
N PRO A 74 1.86 -7.63 4.31
CA PRO A 74 2.72 -6.53 3.87
C PRO A 74 4.10 -7.00 3.38
N ALA A 75 4.74 -7.96 4.06
CA ALA A 75 6.04 -8.49 3.67
C ALA A 75 6.01 -9.21 2.29
N ARG A 76 4.88 -9.80 1.90
CA ARG A 76 4.69 -10.39 0.56
C ARG A 76 4.41 -9.33 -0.50
N PHE A 77 3.88 -8.20 -0.12
CA PHE A 77 3.58 -7.10 -1.04
C PHE A 77 4.80 -6.21 -1.28
N LEU A 78 5.68 -6.04 -0.30
CA LEU A 78 6.87 -5.19 -0.38
C LEU A 78 7.76 -5.49 -1.59
N PRO A 79 8.09 -6.77 -1.95
CA PRO A 79 8.88 -7.06 -3.14
C PRO A 79 8.21 -6.62 -4.44
N ILE A 80 6.88 -6.62 -4.51
CA ILE A 80 6.11 -6.15 -5.68
C ILE A 80 6.29 -4.64 -5.82
N VAL A 81 6.17 -3.90 -4.71
CA VAL A 81 6.38 -2.44 -4.69
C VAL A 81 7.82 -2.08 -5.08
N LEU A 82 8.81 -2.78 -4.50
CA LEU A 82 10.22 -2.58 -4.83
C LEU A 82 10.53 -2.92 -6.29
N GLY A 83 9.99 -4.04 -6.78
CA GLY A 83 10.17 -4.47 -8.17
C GLY A 83 9.60 -3.46 -9.15
N PHE A 84 8.40 -2.94 -8.88
CA PHE A 84 7.80 -1.89 -9.70
C PHE A 84 8.59 -0.59 -9.64
N PHE A 85 9.02 -0.18 -8.45
CA PHE A 85 9.83 1.02 -8.26
C PHE A 85 11.15 0.96 -9.04
N ILE A 86 11.91 -0.15 -8.91
CA ILE A 86 13.18 -0.33 -9.60
C ILE A 86 12.98 -0.43 -11.11
N ALA A 87 11.97 -1.19 -11.56
CA ALA A 87 11.62 -1.31 -12.96
C ALA A 87 11.27 0.04 -13.58
N SER A 88 10.42 0.81 -12.91
CA SER A 88 10.00 2.14 -13.35
C SER A 88 11.13 3.18 -13.36
N TYR A 89 12.06 3.08 -12.40
CA TYR A 89 13.24 3.93 -12.35
C TYR A 89 14.19 3.65 -13.53
N TYR A 90 14.34 2.38 -13.91
CA TYR A 90 15.16 1.98 -15.05
C TYR A 90 14.58 2.42 -16.39
N MET A 91 13.23 2.45 -16.51
CA MET A 91 12.56 2.94 -17.69
C MET A 91 12.55 4.48 -17.72
N SER A 92 13.28 5.09 -18.69
CA SER A 92 13.31 6.55 -18.86
C SER A 92 12.05 7.01 -19.59
N PHE A 93 10.95 7.17 -18.87
CA PHE A 93 9.70 7.68 -19.43
C PHE A 93 9.83 9.15 -19.84
N ALA A 94 9.15 9.54 -20.93
CA ALA A 94 8.92 10.95 -21.26
C ALA A 94 8.05 11.61 -20.18
N ASP A 95 8.09 12.95 -20.08
CA ASP A 95 7.53 13.73 -18.96
C ASP A 95 6.09 13.35 -18.58
N ASP A 96 5.19 13.17 -19.57
CA ASP A 96 3.80 12.77 -19.30
C ASP A 96 3.67 11.35 -18.74
N GLY A 97 4.48 10.41 -19.24
CA GLY A 97 4.51 9.03 -18.74
C GLY A 97 5.11 8.95 -17.35
N ARG A 98 6.13 9.77 -17.06
CA ARG A 98 6.82 9.83 -15.78
C ARG A 98 5.88 10.27 -14.66
N ALA A 99 5.05 11.29 -14.89
CA ALA A 99 4.09 11.77 -13.90
C ALA A 99 3.11 10.66 -13.46
N ILE A 100 2.61 9.86 -14.40
CA ILE A 100 1.70 8.74 -14.12
C ILE A 100 2.43 7.65 -13.33
N VAL A 101 3.63 7.27 -13.76
CA VAL A 101 4.43 6.22 -13.11
C VAL A 101 4.82 6.64 -11.69
N ASP A 102 5.21 7.89 -11.48
CA ASP A 102 5.51 8.42 -10.14
C ASP A 102 4.26 8.41 -9.25
N THR A 103 3.09 8.73 -9.79
CA THR A 103 1.82 8.64 -9.04
C THR A 103 1.51 7.20 -8.66
N ILE A 104 1.73 6.22 -9.56
CA ILE A 104 1.56 4.79 -9.25
C ILE A 104 2.55 4.35 -8.18
N ASN A 105 3.83 4.72 -8.28
CA ASN A 105 4.84 4.41 -7.27
C ASN A 105 4.45 4.94 -5.88
N ARG A 106 4.05 6.21 -5.81
CA ARG A 106 3.56 6.83 -4.56
C ARG A 106 2.33 6.11 -4.03
N THR A 107 1.39 5.72 -4.91
CA THR A 107 0.19 4.96 -4.53
C THR A 107 0.54 3.61 -3.91
N LEU A 108 1.44 2.84 -4.55
CA LEU A 108 1.86 1.53 -4.04
C LEU A 108 2.56 1.65 -2.68
N ILE A 109 3.43 2.65 -2.51
CA ILE A 109 4.11 2.92 -1.24
C ILE A 109 3.09 3.32 -0.17
N THR A 110 2.13 4.20 -0.51
CA THR A 110 1.07 4.63 0.42
C THR A 110 0.22 3.45 0.87
N ILE A 111 -0.22 2.60 -0.06
CA ILE A 111 -0.97 1.37 0.26
C ILE A 111 -0.15 0.47 1.20
N LEU A 112 1.14 0.26 0.92
CA LEU A 112 2.01 -0.56 1.75
C LEU A 112 2.11 0.01 3.18
N ILE A 113 2.34 1.33 3.32
CA ILE A 113 2.45 1.98 4.63
C ILE A 113 1.16 1.83 5.42
N PHE A 114 0.01 2.19 4.83
CA PHE A 114 -1.28 2.09 5.53
C PHE A 114 -1.67 0.65 5.82
N TRP A 115 -1.29 -0.30 4.95
CA TRP A 115 -1.49 -1.72 5.24
C TRP A 115 -0.68 -2.19 6.44
N VAL A 116 0.60 -1.80 6.53
CA VAL A 116 1.45 -2.09 7.71
C VAL A 116 0.82 -1.50 8.96
N ILE A 117 0.42 -0.22 8.94
CA ILE A 117 -0.22 0.44 10.09
C ILE A 117 -1.51 -0.30 10.49
N HIS A 118 -2.35 -0.65 9.52
CA HIS A 118 -3.59 -1.39 9.77
C HIS A 118 -3.34 -2.75 10.43
N GLN A 119 -2.28 -3.45 10.03
CA GLN A 119 -1.94 -4.76 10.60
C GLN A 119 -1.34 -4.68 12.01
N ILE A 120 -0.63 -3.58 12.34
CA ILE A 120 -0.07 -3.37 13.67
C ILE A 120 -1.16 -3.13 14.74
N ILE A 121 -2.36 -2.70 14.34
CA ILE A 121 -3.47 -2.46 15.29
C ILE A 121 -3.87 -3.75 16.01
N GLU A 122 -3.82 -4.90 15.35
CA GLU A 122 -4.24 -6.17 15.95
C GLU A 122 -3.32 -6.65 17.09
N PRO A 123 -2.00 -6.65 16.95
CA PRO A 123 -1.10 -6.90 18.07
C PRO A 123 -1.28 -5.93 19.25
N ILE A 124 -1.60 -4.65 18.99
CA ILE A 124 -1.85 -3.66 20.04
C ILE A 124 -3.07 -4.06 20.89
N SER A 125 -4.07 -4.76 20.32
CA SER A 125 -5.23 -5.23 21.07
C SER A 125 -4.87 -6.15 22.23
N TYR A 126 -3.82 -6.95 22.08
CA TYR A 126 -3.33 -7.84 23.14
C TYR A 126 -2.70 -7.08 24.31
N ILE A 127 -2.08 -5.92 24.04
CA ILE A 127 -1.55 -5.05 25.10
C ILE A 127 -2.71 -4.43 25.87
N LEU A 128 -3.74 -3.98 25.16
CA LEU A 128 -4.93 -3.38 25.77
C LEU A 128 -5.77 -4.40 26.54
N SER A 129 -5.84 -5.66 26.08
CA SER A 129 -6.55 -6.72 26.82
C SER A 129 -5.85 -7.13 28.12
N GLY A 130 -4.56 -6.83 28.29
CA GLY A 130 -3.85 -6.97 29.58
C GLY A 130 -4.25 -5.93 30.63
N LEU A 131 -5.00 -4.90 30.24
CA LEU A 131 -5.58 -3.88 31.15
C LEU A 131 -7.00 -4.25 31.61
N ASP A 132 -7.29 -5.56 31.71
CA ASP A 132 -8.61 -6.17 32.00
C ASP A 132 -9.34 -5.62 33.26
N LYS A 133 -8.69 -4.79 34.08
CA LYS A 133 -9.31 -4.18 35.23
C LYS A 133 -10.18 -2.95 34.93
N MET A 134 -10.02 -2.35 33.73
CA MET A 134 -10.71 -1.09 33.38
C MET A 134 -11.57 -1.15 32.11
N LEU A 135 -11.32 -2.12 31.20
CA LEU A 135 -11.99 -2.18 29.91
C LEU A 135 -12.56 -3.59 29.67
N THR A 136 -13.85 -3.67 29.35
CA THR A 136 -14.44 -4.93 28.93
C THR A 136 -13.88 -5.36 27.57
N ARG A 137 -13.77 -6.67 27.33
CA ARG A 137 -13.28 -7.24 26.03
C ARG A 137 -14.07 -6.70 24.85
N GLU A 138 -15.35 -6.44 25.04
CA GLU A 138 -16.24 -5.90 24.00
C GLU A 138 -15.85 -4.47 23.63
N LEU A 139 -15.57 -3.61 24.61
CA LEU A 139 -15.10 -2.25 24.38
C LEU A 139 -13.76 -2.21 23.64
N VAL A 140 -12.81 -3.05 24.04
CA VAL A 140 -11.52 -3.18 23.32
C VAL A 140 -11.77 -3.59 21.87
N GLY A 141 -12.64 -4.58 21.63
CA GLY A 141 -12.99 -5.01 20.29
C GLY A 141 -13.61 -3.92 19.42
N TRP A 142 -14.48 -3.07 20.01
CA TRP A 142 -15.06 -1.91 19.33
C TRP A 142 -14.01 -0.86 18.97
N ILE A 143 -13.12 -0.53 19.91
CA ILE A 143 -12.03 0.45 19.70
C ILE A 143 -11.13 -0.01 18.56
N ILE A 144 -10.71 -1.27 18.56
CA ILE A 144 -9.85 -1.84 17.51
C ILE A 144 -10.52 -1.80 16.14
N LYS A 145 -11.81 -2.19 16.06
CA LYS A 145 -12.57 -2.11 14.80
C LYS A 145 -12.68 -0.67 14.29
N SER A 146 -13.01 0.26 15.17
CA SER A 146 -13.12 1.68 14.82
C SER A 146 -11.79 2.23 14.34
N LEU A 147 -10.68 1.88 15.00
CA LEU A 147 -9.33 2.30 14.60
C LEU A 147 -8.92 1.71 13.26
N LYS A 148 -9.23 0.42 13.00
CA LYS A 148 -8.99 -0.21 11.69
C LYS A 148 -9.76 0.49 10.56
N ILE A 149 -11.04 0.81 10.79
CA ILE A 149 -11.86 1.55 9.83
C ILE A 149 -11.29 2.95 9.59
N LEU A 150 -10.90 3.66 10.65
CA LEU A 150 -10.30 4.99 10.54
C LEU A 150 -9.03 4.96 9.69
N ILE A 151 -8.11 4.02 9.96
CA ILE A 151 -6.87 3.88 9.19
C ILE A 151 -7.13 3.51 7.73
N PHE A 152 -8.12 2.65 7.47
CA PHE A 152 -8.54 2.32 6.11
C PHE A 152 -9.06 3.55 5.37
N ILE A 153 -9.92 4.36 6.00
CA ILE A 153 -10.45 5.60 5.42
C ILE A 153 -9.32 6.60 5.16
N LEU A 154 -8.40 6.77 6.09
CA LEU A 154 -7.25 7.67 5.92
C LEU A 154 -6.32 7.20 4.78
N GLY A 155 -6.07 5.89 4.68
CA GLY A 155 -5.27 5.32 3.60
C GLY A 155 -5.93 5.50 2.23
N LEU A 156 -7.25 5.26 2.15
CA LEU A 156 -8.03 5.50 0.94
C LEU A 156 -8.01 6.99 0.56
N ALA A 157 -8.18 7.86 1.56
CA ALA A 157 -8.10 9.29 1.40
C ALA A 157 -6.74 9.72 0.83
N ALA A 158 -5.64 9.26 1.42
CA ALA A 158 -4.30 9.57 0.95
C ALA A 158 -4.07 9.11 -0.50
N VAL A 159 -4.56 7.92 -0.88
CA VAL A 159 -4.49 7.44 -2.27
C VAL A 159 -5.28 8.34 -3.22
N LEU A 160 -6.52 8.69 -2.87
CA LEU A 160 -7.35 9.55 -3.71
C LEU A 160 -6.71 10.93 -3.92
N GLU A 161 -6.05 11.48 -2.89
CA GLU A 161 -5.36 12.77 -2.98
C GLU A 161 -4.18 12.73 -3.97
N LEU A 162 -3.45 11.62 -4.02
CA LEU A 162 -2.39 11.41 -5.03
C LEU A 162 -2.92 11.46 -6.47
N TRP A 163 -4.17 11.09 -6.68
CA TRP A 163 -4.86 11.15 -7.97
C TRP A 163 -5.60 12.48 -8.21
N GLY A 164 -5.33 13.49 -7.38
CA GLY A 164 -5.87 14.83 -7.54
C GLY A 164 -7.30 15.01 -7.02
N ILE A 165 -7.87 14.04 -6.34
CA ILE A 165 -9.20 14.13 -5.72
C ILE A 165 -9.06 14.88 -4.40
N LYS A 166 -9.66 16.06 -4.30
CA LYS A 166 -9.62 16.88 -3.08
C LYS A 166 -10.45 16.24 -1.97
N ILE A 167 -9.81 15.72 -0.96
CA ILE A 167 -10.45 15.00 0.15
C ILE A 167 -10.90 15.93 1.27
N GLY A 168 -10.29 17.12 1.38
CA GLY A 168 -10.63 18.11 2.40
C GLY A 168 -12.14 18.32 2.58
N PRO A 169 -12.92 18.58 1.52
CA PRO A 169 -14.37 18.75 1.61
C PRO A 169 -15.09 17.49 2.13
N ILE A 170 -14.61 16.29 1.79
CA ILE A 170 -15.20 15.03 2.23
C ILE A 170 -14.96 14.82 3.73
N ILE A 171 -13.73 15.07 4.20
CA ILE A 171 -13.38 14.98 5.63
C ILE A 171 -14.15 16.02 6.44
N ALA A 172 -14.26 17.26 5.93
CA ALA A 172 -15.03 18.30 6.59
C ALA A 172 -16.53 17.92 6.70
N GLY A 173 -17.12 17.34 5.65
CA GLY A 173 -18.50 16.84 5.66
C GLY A 173 -18.71 15.71 6.67
N LEU A 174 -17.79 14.75 6.73
CA LEU A 174 -17.81 13.67 7.73
C LEU A 174 -17.65 14.20 9.15
N GLY A 175 -16.80 15.21 9.35
CA GLY A 175 -16.65 15.89 10.64
C GLY A 175 -17.95 16.57 11.10
N LEU A 176 -18.61 17.31 10.20
CA LEU A 176 -19.90 17.95 10.47
C LEU A 176 -20.99 16.91 10.78
N PHE A 177 -21.03 15.82 10.03
CA PHE A 177 -21.93 14.70 10.29
C PHE A 177 -21.67 14.08 11.67
N GLY A 178 -20.39 13.88 12.05
CA GLY A 178 -20.00 13.39 13.38
C GLY A 178 -20.49 14.31 14.50
N VAL A 179 -20.38 15.63 14.33
CA VAL A 179 -20.91 16.61 15.30
C VAL A 179 -22.43 16.51 15.39
N ALA A 180 -23.14 16.40 14.27
CA ALA A 180 -24.60 16.27 14.26
C ALA A 180 -25.06 15.00 15.00
N VAL A 181 -24.37 13.86 14.77
CA VAL A 181 -24.65 12.60 15.49
C VAL A 181 -24.35 12.75 16.98
N ALA A 182 -23.25 13.39 17.37
CA ALA A 182 -22.90 13.59 18.77
C ALA A 182 -23.95 14.47 19.50
N LEU A 183 -24.42 15.53 18.85
CA LEU A 183 -25.49 16.38 19.39
C LEU A 183 -26.83 15.61 19.52
N GLY A 184 -27.17 14.79 18.51
CA GLY A 184 -28.38 13.95 18.57
C GLY A 184 -28.32 12.86 19.66
N ALA A 185 -27.13 12.34 19.93
CA ALA A 185 -26.92 11.35 21.00
C ALA A 185 -26.83 11.97 22.40
N GLN A 186 -26.62 13.28 22.52
CA GLN A 186 -26.45 13.96 23.81
C GLN A 186 -27.63 13.73 24.76
N ASP A 187 -28.87 13.64 24.22
CA ASP A 187 -30.07 13.45 25.04
C ASP A 187 -30.23 12.02 25.57
N LEU A 188 -29.50 11.05 24.98
CA LEU A 188 -29.46 9.65 25.43
C LEU A 188 -28.51 9.45 26.64
N PHE A 189 -27.64 10.41 26.92
CA PHE A 189 -26.67 10.35 28.01
C PHE A 189 -27.04 11.30 29.18
N LYS A 190 -28.16 11.98 29.14
CA LYS A 190 -28.77 12.73 30.25
C LYS A 190 -29.71 11.86 31.06
#